data_5f8358c9617e3b56e1ae0fc54e84b3c9
#
_entry.id   5f8358c9617e3b56e1ae0fc54e84b3c9
#
_cell.length_a   1.000
_cell.length_b   1.000
_cell.length_c   1.000
_cell.angle_alpha   90.00
_cell.angle_beta   90.00
_cell.angle_gamma   90.00
#
_symmetry.space_group_name_H-M   'P 1'
#
loop_
_entity.id
_entity.type
_entity.pdbx_description
1 polymer ?
#
loop_
_entity_poly.entity_id
_entity_poly.type
_entity_poly.pdbx_seq_one_letter_code
_entity_poly.pdbx_strand_id
1 'polypeptide(L)'
;MTPTFVHCHLHSEFSLTDSTIRIGQLVKRCAELGMPAVAVTDNCNFFALVKFFKAAESAGIKPIAGADLFIDNGQSGHFRITALCQNHTGYLSLSRLISRAYLEGHHQETPVIKPEWLFADNNGLIILQGRNSPLAHLMQQGSSTDTIAQTAEWLSLFPRRLYLEITRLGLPDENAFNRRAIAFAKQHQIPLLASNDVRFLEAQDYEAHEARVCISAGRVLDDPKRPKAYHPQQYLKSPEQMAELFQDIPEALLNTVQLAKRCNLELSLGT
;
A
#
# COMPACT_ATOMS: atom_id res chain seq x y z
N MET A 1 -18.50 14.65 12.08
CA MET A 1 -18.78 13.21 11.79
C MET A 1 -17.58 12.39 12.22
N THR A 2 -17.82 11.19 12.77
CA THR A 2 -16.69 10.27 13.07
C THR A 2 -16.16 9.72 11.74
N PRO A 3 -14.84 9.75 11.47
CA PRO A 3 -14.30 9.21 10.22
C PRO A 3 -14.60 7.73 10.11
N THR A 4 -15.05 7.31 8.94
CA THR A 4 -15.44 5.92 8.66
C THR A 4 -14.40 5.15 7.88
N PHE A 5 -13.48 5.86 7.18
CA PHE A 5 -12.47 5.28 6.31
C PHE A 5 -11.29 6.24 6.09
N VAL A 6 -10.10 5.67 5.85
CA VAL A 6 -8.87 6.37 5.44
C VAL A 6 -8.17 5.54 4.36
N HIS A 7 -7.76 6.16 3.25
CA HIS A 7 -6.89 5.51 2.27
C HIS A 7 -5.49 5.32 2.85
N CYS A 8 -5.12 4.07 3.12
CA CYS A 8 -3.82 3.68 3.67
C CYS A 8 -2.83 3.16 2.63
N HIS A 9 -3.25 3.02 1.37
CA HIS A 9 -2.43 2.58 0.24
C HIS A 9 -2.78 3.39 -1.01
N LEU A 10 -1.86 4.26 -1.41
CA LEU A 10 -2.03 5.19 -2.53
C LEU A 10 -0.67 5.58 -3.09
N HIS A 11 -0.55 5.58 -4.43
CA HIS A 11 0.64 6.04 -5.13
C HIS A 11 0.46 7.44 -5.71
N SER A 12 1.51 8.23 -5.66
CA SER A 12 1.57 9.55 -6.28
C SER A 12 2.38 9.55 -7.59
N GLU A 13 2.47 10.72 -8.23
CA GLU A 13 3.32 10.96 -9.40
C GLU A 13 4.79 10.53 -9.21
N PHE A 14 5.24 10.37 -7.97
CA PHE A 14 6.59 9.94 -7.62
C PHE A 14 6.79 8.42 -7.66
N SER A 15 5.73 7.64 -7.86
CA SER A 15 5.82 6.24 -8.30
C SER A 15 6.04 6.11 -9.81
N LEU A 16 6.34 7.21 -10.48
CA LEU A 16 6.64 7.35 -11.91
C LEU A 16 5.50 6.79 -12.79
N THR A 17 5.63 5.55 -13.24
CA THR A 17 4.66 4.93 -14.16
C THR A 17 3.37 4.50 -13.51
N ASP A 18 3.40 4.23 -12.20
CA ASP A 18 2.31 3.58 -11.48
C ASP A 18 1.16 4.53 -11.10
N SER A 19 1.36 5.85 -11.13
CA SER A 19 0.32 6.80 -10.73
C SER A 19 0.44 8.15 -11.44
N THR A 20 -0.70 8.78 -11.65
CA THR A 20 -0.81 10.15 -12.20
C THR A 20 -1.15 11.19 -11.13
N ILE A 21 -1.26 10.81 -9.88
CA ILE A 21 -1.74 11.65 -8.78
C ILE A 21 -0.69 12.70 -8.40
N ARG A 22 -1.01 13.98 -8.60
CA ARG A 22 -0.20 15.10 -8.09
C ARG A 22 -0.55 15.40 -6.64
N ILE A 23 0.46 15.58 -5.79
CA ILE A 23 0.29 15.78 -4.35
C ILE A 23 -0.69 16.91 -4.01
N GLY A 24 -0.58 18.08 -4.64
CA GLY A 24 -1.50 19.19 -4.37
C GLY A 24 -2.96 18.88 -4.73
N GLN A 25 -3.19 18.14 -5.82
CA GLN A 25 -4.53 17.71 -6.23
C GLN A 25 -5.09 16.65 -5.28
N LEU A 26 -4.26 15.71 -4.84
CA LEU A 26 -4.62 14.69 -3.85
C LEU A 26 -5.16 15.33 -2.57
N VAL A 27 -4.36 16.22 -1.99
CA VAL A 27 -4.70 16.85 -0.72
C VAL A 27 -5.98 17.68 -0.83
N LYS A 28 -6.11 18.47 -1.93
CA LYS A 28 -7.32 19.22 -2.22
C LYS A 28 -8.54 18.27 -2.30
N ARG A 29 -8.42 17.17 -3.04
CA ARG A 29 -9.51 16.20 -3.21
C ARG A 29 -9.88 15.51 -1.88
N CYS A 30 -8.90 15.15 -1.07
CA CYS A 30 -9.14 14.62 0.28
C CYS A 30 -9.92 15.60 1.16
N ALA A 31 -9.57 16.89 1.13
CA ALA A 31 -10.29 17.92 1.87
C ALA A 31 -11.74 18.09 1.37
N GLU A 32 -11.97 18.11 0.06
CA GLU A 32 -13.30 18.17 -0.55
C GLU A 32 -14.18 16.97 -0.14
N LEU A 33 -13.58 15.78 -0.02
CA LEU A 33 -14.25 14.54 0.41
C LEU A 33 -14.35 14.39 1.94
N GLY A 34 -13.90 15.39 2.70
CA GLY A 34 -13.96 15.36 4.16
C GLY A 34 -13.07 14.28 4.80
N MET A 35 -12.03 13.83 4.12
CA MET A 35 -11.10 12.82 4.64
C MET A 35 -10.15 13.44 5.68
N PRO A 36 -10.05 12.88 6.90
CA PRO A 36 -9.20 13.46 7.94
C PRO A 36 -7.72 13.13 7.78
N ALA A 37 -7.41 12.08 7.01
CA ALA A 37 -6.06 11.57 6.81
C ALA A 37 -5.96 10.86 5.46
N VAL A 38 -4.74 10.73 4.93
CA VAL A 38 -4.43 9.93 3.75
C VAL A 38 -2.97 9.45 3.83
N ALA A 39 -2.68 8.26 3.30
CA ALA A 39 -1.33 7.77 3.14
C ALA A 39 -0.82 8.04 1.73
N VAL A 40 0.51 8.24 1.60
CA VAL A 40 1.24 8.14 0.35
C VAL A 40 2.29 7.04 0.51
N THR A 41 2.24 6.06 -0.40
CA THR A 41 3.02 4.81 -0.32
C THR A 41 3.68 4.51 -1.66
N ASP A 42 4.47 5.46 -2.15
CA ASP A 42 5.15 5.34 -3.43
C ASP A 42 6.12 4.16 -3.49
N ASN A 43 6.37 3.63 -4.69
CA ASN A 43 7.23 2.49 -4.93
C ASN A 43 8.67 2.76 -4.46
N CYS A 44 9.07 2.10 -3.38
CA CYS A 44 10.43 2.09 -2.85
C CYS A 44 11.09 3.48 -2.77
N ASN A 45 10.31 4.53 -2.42
CA ASN A 45 10.86 5.89 -2.28
C ASN A 45 10.04 6.77 -1.34
N PHE A 46 10.67 7.89 -0.92
CA PHE A 46 10.06 8.97 -0.14
C PHE A 46 10.14 10.33 -0.86
N PHE A 47 10.18 10.35 -2.21
CA PHE A 47 10.39 11.58 -2.96
C PHE A 47 9.24 12.58 -2.76
N ALA A 48 8.01 12.12 -2.56
CA ALA A 48 6.85 12.95 -2.26
C ALA A 48 6.85 13.54 -0.86
N LEU A 49 7.59 12.96 0.11
CA LEU A 49 7.35 13.08 1.54
C LEU A 49 7.24 14.53 2.03
N VAL A 50 8.24 15.37 1.77
CA VAL A 50 8.26 16.77 2.24
C VAL A 50 7.14 17.59 1.62
N LYS A 51 6.94 17.43 0.30
CA LYS A 51 5.87 18.12 -0.46
C LYS A 51 4.49 17.69 0.06
N PHE A 52 4.32 16.41 0.35
CA PHE A 52 3.09 15.83 0.87
C PHE A 52 2.76 16.35 2.28
N PHE A 53 3.70 16.28 3.22
CA PHE A 53 3.50 16.75 4.59
C PHE A 53 3.12 18.23 4.62
N LYS A 54 3.88 19.11 3.93
CA LYS A 54 3.55 20.54 3.84
C LYS A 54 2.16 20.81 3.31
N ALA A 55 1.78 20.13 2.22
CA ALA A 55 0.46 20.32 1.61
C ALA A 55 -0.66 19.81 2.52
N ALA A 56 -0.50 18.61 3.10
CA ALA A 56 -1.51 17.98 3.95
C ALA A 56 -1.76 18.77 5.24
N GLU A 57 -0.69 19.17 5.95
CA GLU A 57 -0.77 19.98 7.17
C GLU A 57 -1.46 21.33 6.89
N SER A 58 -1.10 22.00 5.79
CA SER A 58 -1.74 23.27 5.39
C SER A 58 -3.23 23.12 5.10
N ALA A 59 -3.69 21.95 4.71
CA ALA A 59 -5.10 21.65 4.44
C ALA A 59 -5.83 21.01 5.64
N GLY A 60 -5.16 20.81 6.79
CA GLY A 60 -5.74 20.15 7.95
C GLY A 60 -5.95 18.65 7.78
N ILE A 61 -5.26 18.03 6.81
CA ILE A 61 -5.27 16.58 6.54
C ILE A 61 -4.07 15.95 7.23
N LYS A 62 -4.28 14.88 7.99
CA LYS A 62 -3.19 14.13 8.60
C LYS A 62 -2.41 13.33 7.56
N PRO A 63 -1.11 13.62 7.31
CA PRO A 63 -0.29 12.82 6.40
C PRO A 63 0.14 11.51 7.07
N ILE A 64 0.11 10.42 6.30
CA ILE A 64 0.66 9.13 6.71
C ILE A 64 1.76 8.77 5.71
N ALA A 65 2.99 8.67 6.21
CA ALA A 65 4.15 8.29 5.41
C ALA A 65 4.25 6.78 5.29
N GLY A 66 4.55 6.30 4.09
CA GLY A 66 4.82 4.90 3.82
C GLY A 66 5.49 4.69 2.47
N ALA A 67 5.79 3.45 2.15
CA ALA A 67 6.27 3.05 0.84
C ALA A 67 5.85 1.60 0.54
N ASP A 68 5.64 1.29 -0.73
CA ASP A 68 5.63 -0.09 -1.18
C ASP A 68 7.07 -0.59 -1.27
N LEU A 69 7.30 -1.77 -0.72
CA LEU A 69 8.58 -2.47 -0.78
C LEU A 69 8.44 -3.73 -1.60
N PHE A 70 9.41 -3.96 -2.47
CA PHE A 70 9.55 -5.21 -3.19
C PHE A 70 10.48 -6.14 -2.40
N ILE A 71 10.00 -7.35 -2.09
CA ILE A 71 10.72 -8.34 -1.29
C ILE A 71 11.15 -9.48 -2.20
N ASP A 72 12.41 -9.85 -2.15
CA ASP A 72 12.94 -11.03 -2.87
C ASP A 72 12.14 -12.28 -2.49
N ASN A 73 11.66 -13.00 -3.50
CA ASN A 73 10.90 -14.24 -3.31
C ASN A 73 11.76 -15.51 -3.42
N GLY A 74 13.10 -15.36 -3.46
CA GLY A 74 14.06 -16.46 -3.62
C GLY A 74 14.06 -17.11 -5.00
N GLN A 75 13.34 -16.54 -5.97
CA GLN A 75 13.24 -16.95 -7.36
C GLN A 75 13.48 -15.75 -8.27
N SER A 76 13.06 -15.80 -9.52
CA SER A 76 13.26 -14.69 -10.46
C SER A 76 12.21 -13.56 -10.35
N GLY A 77 11.65 -13.33 -9.17
CA GLY A 77 10.61 -12.32 -8.95
C GLY A 77 10.65 -11.70 -7.56
N HIS A 78 9.61 -10.94 -7.24
CA HIS A 78 9.47 -10.31 -5.93
C HIS A 78 8.01 -10.32 -5.47
N PHE A 79 7.82 -10.30 -4.15
CA PHE A 79 6.58 -9.96 -3.50
C PHE A 79 6.48 -8.45 -3.29
N ARG A 80 5.28 -7.95 -3.01
CA ARG A 80 5.02 -6.56 -2.65
C ARG A 80 4.34 -6.49 -1.28
N ILE A 81 4.82 -5.60 -0.42
CA ILE A 81 4.17 -5.21 0.81
C ILE A 81 4.13 -3.69 0.90
N THR A 82 3.16 -3.15 1.64
CA THR A 82 3.13 -1.73 1.99
C THR A 82 3.59 -1.56 3.43
N ALA A 83 4.60 -0.71 3.63
CA ALA A 83 5.12 -0.36 4.95
C ALA A 83 4.73 1.07 5.31
N LEU A 84 4.09 1.28 6.46
CA LEU A 84 3.68 2.59 6.97
C LEU A 84 4.48 2.96 8.21
N CYS A 85 4.88 4.22 8.31
CA CYS A 85 5.63 4.75 9.46
C CYS A 85 4.68 5.09 10.60
N GLN A 86 4.86 4.45 11.77
CA GLN A 86 4.14 4.83 12.97
C GLN A 86 4.69 6.12 13.61
N ASN A 87 6.01 6.33 13.51
CA ASN A 87 6.74 7.40 14.16
C ASN A 87 8.10 7.63 13.48
N HIS A 88 8.93 8.46 14.06
CA HIS A 88 10.26 8.77 13.54
C HIS A 88 11.18 7.53 13.45
N THR A 89 11.09 6.58 14.39
CA THR A 89 11.85 5.32 14.32
C THR A 89 11.46 4.53 13.07
N GLY A 90 10.16 4.39 12.78
CA GLY A 90 9.68 3.73 11.58
C GLY A 90 10.12 4.44 10.29
N TYR A 91 10.13 5.77 10.28
CA TYR A 91 10.68 6.54 9.16
C TYR A 91 12.16 6.25 8.91
N LEU A 92 12.98 6.20 9.95
CA LEU A 92 14.41 5.86 9.82
C LEU A 92 14.61 4.42 9.36
N SER A 93 13.86 3.45 9.92
CA SER A 93 13.91 2.05 9.48
C SER A 93 13.55 1.90 8.01
N LEU A 94 12.43 2.52 7.59
CA LEU A 94 11.99 2.45 6.19
C LEU A 94 12.96 3.17 5.24
N SER A 95 13.54 4.31 5.65
CA SER A 95 14.55 5.02 4.86
C SER A 95 15.81 4.18 4.65
N ARG A 96 16.28 3.45 5.68
CA ARG A 96 17.43 2.53 5.56
C ARG A 96 17.12 1.36 4.64
N LEU A 97 15.93 0.76 4.76
CA LEU A 97 15.50 -0.34 3.89
C LEU A 97 15.42 0.09 2.43
N ILE A 98 14.82 1.26 2.15
CA ILE A 98 14.77 1.84 0.80
C ILE A 98 16.17 2.09 0.27
N SER A 99 17.05 2.75 1.04
CA SER A 99 18.42 3.03 0.63
C SER A 99 19.18 1.75 0.32
N ARG A 100 19.02 0.74 1.15
CA ARG A 100 19.66 -0.55 0.98
C ARG A 100 19.15 -1.30 -0.24
N ALA A 101 17.87 -1.21 -0.55
CA ALA A 101 17.27 -1.77 -1.77
C ALA A 101 17.96 -1.21 -3.04
N TYR A 102 18.22 0.09 -3.07
CA TYR A 102 18.92 0.73 -4.20
C TYR A 102 20.42 0.43 -4.25
N LEU A 103 21.08 0.26 -3.12
CA LEU A 103 22.54 0.06 -3.07
C LEU A 103 22.95 -1.42 -3.22
N GLU A 104 22.17 -2.34 -2.66
CA GLU A 104 22.55 -3.74 -2.49
C GLU A 104 21.54 -4.73 -3.09
N GLY A 105 20.29 -4.29 -3.37
CA GLY A 105 19.14 -5.14 -3.61
C GLY A 105 18.56 -5.04 -5.02
N HIS A 106 19.35 -4.86 -6.07
CA HIS A 106 18.81 -4.81 -7.43
C HIS A 106 18.43 -6.20 -7.96
N HIS A 107 17.18 -6.34 -8.41
CA HIS A 107 16.78 -7.39 -9.33
C HIS A 107 16.37 -6.74 -10.65
N GLN A 108 17.21 -6.83 -11.68
CA GLN A 108 17.14 -6.04 -12.91
C GLN A 108 17.14 -4.54 -12.58
N GLU A 109 16.09 -3.79 -12.91
CA GLU A 109 15.96 -2.35 -12.62
C GLU A 109 15.12 -2.06 -11.36
N THR A 110 14.61 -3.10 -10.68
CA THR A 110 13.72 -2.95 -9.52
C THR A 110 14.54 -3.03 -8.23
N PRO A 111 14.45 -2.02 -7.34
CA PRO A 111 15.07 -2.08 -6.01
C PRO A 111 14.28 -3.05 -5.13
N VAL A 112 14.95 -4.13 -4.71
CA VAL A 112 14.34 -5.22 -3.93
C VAL A 112 15.03 -5.35 -2.60
N ILE A 113 14.32 -5.60 -1.52
CA ILE A 113 14.89 -5.92 -0.20
C ILE A 113 14.87 -7.42 0.04
N LYS A 114 15.85 -7.91 0.79
CA LYS A 114 15.82 -9.27 1.31
C LYS A 114 14.90 -9.33 2.55
N PRO A 115 14.15 -10.44 2.76
CA PRO A 115 13.30 -10.58 3.95
C PRO A 115 14.05 -10.31 5.26
N GLU A 116 15.31 -10.80 5.38
CA GLU A 116 16.13 -10.67 6.58
C GLU A 116 16.44 -9.20 6.93
N TRP A 117 16.50 -8.33 5.93
CA TRP A 117 16.74 -6.90 6.18
C TRP A 117 15.53 -6.24 6.85
N LEU A 118 14.33 -6.56 6.38
CA LEU A 118 13.09 -6.11 7.00
C LEU A 118 12.91 -6.70 8.41
N PHE A 119 13.24 -7.96 8.57
CA PHE A 119 13.12 -8.64 9.85
C PHE A 119 14.06 -8.06 10.91
N ALA A 120 15.26 -7.66 10.51
CA ALA A 120 16.24 -7.01 11.38
C ALA A 120 15.93 -5.54 11.70
N ASP A 121 15.25 -4.81 10.81
CA ASP A 121 14.97 -3.38 10.97
C ASP A 121 13.50 -3.05 10.65
N ASN A 122 12.60 -3.43 11.56
CA ASN A 122 11.15 -3.25 11.40
C ASN A 122 10.50 -2.39 12.49
N ASN A 123 11.27 -1.79 13.38
CA ASN A 123 10.74 -1.01 14.49
C ASN A 123 9.95 0.22 13.99
N GLY A 124 8.76 0.43 14.56
CA GLY A 124 7.90 1.56 14.18
C GLY A 124 7.27 1.44 12.79
N LEU A 125 7.31 0.25 12.17
CA LEU A 125 6.63 -0.03 10.91
C LEU A 125 5.33 -0.82 11.14
N ILE A 126 4.28 -0.45 10.40
CA ILE A 126 3.08 -1.26 10.19
C ILE A 126 3.14 -1.82 8.78
N ILE A 127 2.85 -3.10 8.63
CA ILE A 127 2.92 -3.82 7.35
C ILE A 127 1.51 -4.18 6.87
N LEU A 128 1.22 -3.85 5.62
CA LEU A 128 0.03 -4.30 4.91
C LEU A 128 0.45 -5.36 3.90
N GLN A 129 -0.24 -6.49 3.90
CA GLN A 129 0.02 -7.59 2.98
C GLN A 129 -1.22 -7.88 2.13
N GLY A 130 -1.15 -7.54 0.86
CA GLY A 130 -2.19 -7.75 -0.15
C GLY A 130 -1.94 -8.99 -1.02
N ARG A 131 -2.57 -9.03 -2.19
CA ARG A 131 -2.59 -10.20 -3.11
C ARG A 131 -1.21 -10.72 -3.55
N ASN A 132 -0.23 -9.84 -3.70
CA ASN A 132 1.12 -10.19 -4.19
C ASN A 132 2.16 -10.22 -3.06
N SER A 133 1.73 -10.53 -1.85
CA SER A 133 2.58 -10.51 -0.66
C SER A 133 3.05 -11.91 -0.27
N PRO A 134 4.06 -12.01 0.62
CA PRO A 134 4.50 -13.28 1.18
C PRO A 134 3.36 -14.09 1.82
N LEU A 135 2.49 -13.46 2.64
CA LEU A 135 1.35 -14.18 3.25
C LEU A 135 0.33 -14.65 2.21
N ALA A 136 0.10 -13.88 1.14
CA ALA A 136 -0.76 -14.31 0.05
C ALA A 136 -0.23 -15.59 -0.63
N HIS A 137 1.08 -15.68 -0.80
CA HIS A 137 1.74 -16.85 -1.32
C HIS A 137 1.60 -18.06 -0.37
N LEU A 138 1.85 -17.87 0.93
CA LEU A 138 1.68 -18.92 1.94
C LEU A 138 0.24 -19.45 2.00
N MET A 139 -0.76 -18.55 1.90
CA MET A 139 -2.18 -18.94 1.82
C MET A 139 -2.52 -19.82 0.62
N GLN A 140 -1.74 -19.76 -0.47
CA GLN A 140 -1.94 -20.61 -1.66
C GLN A 140 -1.26 -21.96 -1.52
N GLN A 141 -0.15 -22.05 -0.79
CA GLN A 141 0.62 -23.29 -0.60
C GLN A 141 -0.05 -24.27 0.37
N GLY A 142 -1.07 -23.82 1.13
CA GLY A 142 -1.76 -24.65 2.12
C GLY A 142 -1.00 -24.78 3.44
N SER A 143 -1.42 -25.75 4.29
CA SER A 143 -0.91 -25.89 5.66
C SER A 143 0.22 -26.93 5.74
N SER A 144 1.37 -26.62 5.14
CA SER A 144 2.60 -27.39 5.39
C SER A 144 3.30 -26.91 6.68
N THR A 145 4.21 -27.72 7.22
CA THR A 145 5.02 -27.31 8.38
C THR A 145 5.77 -26.02 8.13
N ASP A 146 6.31 -25.85 6.91
CA ASP A 146 7.08 -24.67 6.51
C ASP A 146 6.19 -23.42 6.40
N THR A 147 4.98 -23.55 5.84
CA THR A 147 4.05 -22.41 5.75
C THR A 147 3.55 -21.97 7.12
N ILE A 148 3.36 -22.91 8.05
CA ILE A 148 3.00 -22.61 9.44
C ILE A 148 4.15 -21.84 10.12
N ALA A 149 5.39 -22.32 9.98
CA ALA A 149 6.56 -21.69 10.58
C ALA A 149 6.78 -20.25 10.03
N GLN A 150 6.71 -20.06 8.73
CA GLN A 150 6.87 -18.75 8.10
C GLN A 150 5.72 -17.78 8.50
N THR A 151 4.50 -18.28 8.60
CA THR A 151 3.37 -17.47 9.10
C THR A 151 3.60 -17.02 10.55
N ALA A 152 4.05 -17.93 11.41
CA ALA A 152 4.35 -17.64 12.81
C ALA A 152 5.51 -16.61 12.93
N GLU A 153 6.50 -16.68 12.06
CA GLU A 153 7.59 -15.71 11.99
C GLU A 153 7.06 -14.29 11.70
N TRP A 154 6.26 -14.12 10.64
CA TRP A 154 5.63 -12.82 10.33
C TRP A 154 4.82 -12.26 11.51
N LEU A 155 4.03 -13.10 12.17
CA LEU A 155 3.23 -12.70 13.33
C LEU A 155 4.09 -12.28 14.52
N SER A 156 5.20 -12.99 14.77
CA SER A 156 6.11 -12.69 15.87
C SER A 156 6.90 -11.40 15.68
N LEU A 157 7.29 -11.10 14.44
CA LEU A 157 8.06 -9.90 14.08
C LEU A 157 7.23 -8.63 14.05
N PHE A 158 5.93 -8.75 13.75
CA PHE A 158 5.02 -7.60 13.64
C PHE A 158 3.81 -7.72 14.60
N PRO A 159 4.01 -7.87 15.92
CA PRO A 159 2.91 -8.03 16.86
C PRO A 159 2.00 -6.79 16.81
N ARG A 160 0.71 -7.00 16.46
CA ARG A 160 -0.29 -5.95 16.24
C ARG A 160 0.07 -4.91 15.18
N ARG A 161 1.08 -5.18 14.33
CA ARG A 161 1.56 -4.27 13.27
C ARG A 161 1.45 -4.90 11.88
N LEU A 162 0.74 -6.00 11.75
CA LEU A 162 0.49 -6.73 10.52
C LEU A 162 -1.00 -6.68 10.19
N TYR A 163 -1.33 -6.33 8.94
CA TYR A 163 -2.70 -6.29 8.43
C TYR A 163 -2.76 -7.07 7.11
N LEU A 164 -3.88 -7.74 6.87
CA LEU A 164 -4.19 -8.28 5.55
C LEU A 164 -5.05 -7.28 4.79
N GLU A 165 -4.52 -6.80 3.69
CA GLU A 165 -5.18 -5.86 2.79
C GLU A 165 -6.08 -6.59 1.81
N ILE A 166 -7.34 -6.16 1.72
CA ILE A 166 -8.33 -6.65 0.77
C ILE A 166 -8.84 -5.51 -0.10
N THR A 167 -8.98 -5.79 -1.40
CA THR A 167 -9.49 -4.86 -2.42
C THR A 167 -10.75 -5.41 -3.08
N ARG A 168 -11.52 -4.53 -3.73
CA ARG A 168 -12.71 -4.89 -4.53
C ARG A 168 -12.72 -4.11 -5.83
N LEU A 169 -11.71 -4.39 -6.65
CA LEU A 169 -11.48 -3.72 -7.93
C LEU A 169 -12.17 -4.43 -9.10
N GLY A 170 -12.56 -5.71 -8.91
CA GLY A 170 -13.07 -6.56 -9.98
C GLY A 170 -11.97 -7.28 -10.77
N LEU A 171 -10.77 -7.39 -10.19
CA LEU A 171 -9.65 -8.11 -10.80
C LEU A 171 -9.91 -9.62 -10.87
N PRO A 172 -9.35 -10.34 -11.87
CA PRO A 172 -9.38 -11.80 -11.89
C PRO A 172 -8.87 -12.38 -10.56
N ASP A 173 -9.53 -13.44 -10.08
CA ASP A 173 -9.20 -14.17 -8.84
C ASP A 173 -9.25 -13.37 -7.54
N GLU A 174 -9.59 -12.07 -7.58
CA GLU A 174 -9.68 -11.21 -6.40
C GLU A 174 -10.64 -11.77 -5.34
N ASN A 175 -11.83 -12.19 -5.77
CA ASN A 175 -12.81 -12.80 -4.87
C ASN A 175 -12.31 -14.10 -4.22
N ALA A 176 -11.53 -14.89 -4.95
CA ALA A 176 -10.94 -16.11 -4.41
C ALA A 176 -9.84 -15.78 -3.38
N PHE A 177 -9.01 -14.78 -3.66
CA PHE A 177 -8.05 -14.26 -2.70
C PHE A 177 -8.73 -13.70 -1.45
N ASN A 178 -9.73 -12.84 -1.60
CA ASN A 178 -10.43 -12.22 -0.47
C ASN A 178 -11.06 -13.27 0.46
N ARG A 179 -11.70 -14.31 -0.09
CA ARG A 179 -12.24 -15.41 0.74
C ARG A 179 -11.15 -16.11 1.56
N ARG A 180 -9.99 -16.40 0.94
CA ARG A 180 -8.85 -17.02 1.66
C ARG A 180 -8.28 -16.07 2.71
N ALA A 181 -8.10 -14.80 2.36
CA ALA A 181 -7.57 -13.78 3.28
C ALA A 181 -8.49 -13.58 4.50
N ILE A 182 -9.80 -13.56 4.32
CA ILE A 182 -10.78 -13.45 5.42
C ILE A 182 -10.69 -14.68 6.34
N ALA A 183 -10.64 -15.89 5.77
CA ALA A 183 -10.52 -17.12 6.57
C ALA A 183 -9.20 -17.16 7.34
N PHE A 184 -8.09 -16.82 6.68
CA PHE A 184 -6.76 -16.76 7.26
C PHE A 184 -6.64 -15.70 8.35
N ALA A 185 -7.20 -14.50 8.11
CA ALA A 185 -7.27 -13.41 9.08
C ALA A 185 -7.98 -13.85 10.37
N LYS A 186 -9.12 -14.52 10.22
CA LYS A 186 -9.86 -15.06 11.37
C LYS A 186 -9.08 -16.13 12.14
N GLN A 187 -8.43 -17.05 11.42
CA GLN A 187 -7.64 -18.13 12.03
C GLN A 187 -6.45 -17.60 12.84
N HIS A 188 -5.75 -16.59 12.31
CA HIS A 188 -4.51 -16.06 12.88
C HIS A 188 -4.70 -14.74 13.64
N GLN A 189 -5.94 -14.27 13.80
CA GLN A 189 -6.28 -13.02 14.48
C GLN A 189 -5.56 -11.79 13.87
N ILE A 190 -5.40 -11.78 12.55
CA ILE A 190 -4.81 -10.66 11.81
C ILE A 190 -5.95 -9.71 11.40
N PRO A 191 -5.89 -8.40 11.71
CA PRO A 191 -6.91 -7.46 11.26
C PRO A 191 -6.92 -7.33 9.73
N LEU A 192 -8.12 -7.32 9.15
CA LEU A 192 -8.34 -6.98 7.75
C LEU A 192 -8.29 -5.47 7.56
N LEU A 193 -7.82 -5.01 6.42
CA LEU A 193 -7.80 -3.60 6.01
C LEU A 193 -8.43 -3.45 4.63
N ALA A 194 -9.45 -2.62 4.52
CA ALA A 194 -10.06 -2.26 3.24
C ALA A 194 -9.17 -1.28 2.49
N SER A 195 -8.94 -1.54 1.21
CA SER A 195 -8.11 -0.70 0.36
C SER A 195 -8.68 -0.60 -1.06
N ASN A 196 -8.25 0.43 -1.78
CA ASN A 196 -8.56 0.62 -3.19
C ASN A 196 -7.32 0.68 -4.09
N ASP A 197 -6.11 0.50 -3.52
CA ASP A 197 -4.83 0.52 -4.27
C ASP A 197 -4.80 1.68 -5.29
N VAL A 198 -4.93 2.92 -4.77
CA VAL A 198 -5.28 4.12 -5.56
C VAL A 198 -4.13 4.55 -6.47
N ARG A 199 -4.43 4.78 -7.76
CA ARG A 199 -3.46 5.13 -8.81
C ARG A 199 -3.77 6.43 -9.54
N PHE A 200 -5.02 6.89 -9.50
CA PHE A 200 -5.49 8.13 -10.11
C PHE A 200 -6.64 8.73 -9.29
N LEU A 201 -6.96 10.02 -9.52
CA LEU A 201 -7.93 10.73 -8.68
C LEU A 201 -9.36 10.42 -9.05
N GLU A 202 -9.70 10.41 -10.33
CA GLU A 202 -11.05 10.22 -10.83
C GLU A 202 -11.10 9.01 -11.78
N ALA A 203 -12.24 8.33 -11.87
CA ALA A 203 -12.41 7.16 -12.73
C ALA A 203 -12.09 7.44 -14.21
N GLN A 204 -12.35 8.66 -14.67
CA GLN A 204 -12.05 9.11 -16.03
C GLN A 204 -10.56 9.27 -16.32
N ASP A 205 -9.70 9.35 -15.29
CA ASP A 205 -8.25 9.47 -15.46
C ASP A 205 -7.58 8.13 -15.86
N TYR A 206 -8.33 7.04 -15.88
CA TYR A 206 -7.82 5.71 -16.17
C TYR A 206 -7.12 5.64 -17.55
N GLU A 207 -7.70 6.22 -18.60
CA GLU A 207 -7.11 6.18 -19.94
C GLU A 207 -5.78 6.96 -19.98
N ALA A 208 -5.72 8.12 -19.34
CA ALA A 208 -4.48 8.90 -19.23
C ALA A 208 -3.39 8.15 -18.43
N HIS A 209 -3.80 7.42 -17.39
CA HIS A 209 -2.91 6.55 -16.63
C HIS A 209 -2.37 5.40 -17.51
N GLU A 210 -3.24 4.70 -18.24
CA GLU A 210 -2.84 3.62 -19.15
C GLU A 210 -1.92 4.13 -20.26
N ALA A 211 -2.15 5.34 -20.81
CA ALA A 211 -1.25 5.96 -21.76
C ALA A 211 0.16 6.16 -21.18
N ARG A 212 0.26 6.63 -19.92
CA ARG A 212 1.55 6.77 -19.22
C ARG A 212 2.27 5.43 -19.07
N VAL A 213 1.54 4.38 -18.67
CA VAL A 213 2.08 3.01 -18.58
C VAL A 213 2.60 2.52 -19.93
N CYS A 214 1.83 2.75 -21.00
CA CYS A 214 2.24 2.38 -22.36
C CYS A 214 3.49 3.12 -22.81
N ILE A 215 3.59 4.43 -22.56
CA ILE A 215 4.78 5.23 -22.91
C ILE A 215 6.03 4.64 -22.23
N SER A 216 5.92 4.34 -20.93
CA SER A 216 7.04 3.75 -20.18
C SER A 216 7.43 2.36 -20.69
N ALA A 217 6.46 1.55 -21.10
CA ALA A 217 6.68 0.20 -21.62
C ALA A 217 7.07 0.16 -23.11
N GLY A 218 7.17 1.32 -23.78
CA GLY A 218 7.41 1.40 -25.23
C GLY A 218 6.27 0.78 -26.07
N ARG A 219 5.02 0.88 -25.62
CA ARG A 219 3.82 0.30 -26.24
C ARG A 219 2.80 1.38 -26.61
N VAL A 220 1.80 1.00 -27.37
CA VAL A 220 0.64 1.84 -27.69
C VAL A 220 -0.62 1.30 -26.99
N LEU A 221 -1.60 2.18 -26.78
CA LEU A 221 -2.85 1.82 -26.08
C LEU A 221 -3.64 0.72 -26.78
N ASP A 222 -3.62 0.72 -28.11
CA ASP A 222 -4.35 -0.23 -28.95
C ASP A 222 -3.62 -1.58 -29.15
N ASP A 223 -2.44 -1.78 -28.54
CA ASP A 223 -1.74 -3.06 -28.59
C ASP A 223 -2.53 -4.13 -27.80
N PRO A 224 -3.13 -5.13 -28.47
CA PRO A 224 -3.93 -6.17 -27.81
C PRO A 224 -3.10 -7.09 -26.90
N LYS A 225 -1.77 -7.07 -27.06
CA LYS A 225 -0.83 -7.90 -26.29
C LYS A 225 -0.25 -7.14 -25.08
N ARG A 226 -0.63 -5.88 -24.85
CA ARG A 226 -0.13 -5.15 -23.70
C ARG A 226 -0.67 -5.75 -22.39
N PRO A 227 0.15 -5.86 -21.35
CA PRO A 227 -0.33 -6.24 -20.02
C PRO A 227 -1.31 -5.18 -19.50
N LYS A 228 -2.46 -5.61 -19.02
CA LYS A 228 -3.42 -4.75 -18.32
C LYS A 228 -3.26 -4.96 -16.82
N ALA A 229 -2.26 -4.28 -16.24
CA ALA A 229 -1.91 -4.44 -14.83
C ALA A 229 -2.84 -3.63 -13.89
N TYR A 230 -3.51 -2.61 -14.43
CA TYR A 230 -4.36 -1.69 -13.66
C TYR A 230 -5.83 -1.81 -14.03
N HIS A 231 -6.68 -1.33 -13.12
CA HIS A 231 -8.13 -1.44 -13.28
C HIS A 231 -8.80 -0.06 -13.11
N PRO A 232 -9.86 0.27 -13.89
CA PRO A 232 -10.56 1.57 -13.80
C PRO A 232 -11.10 1.91 -12.41
N GLN A 233 -11.22 0.93 -11.52
CA GLN A 233 -11.69 1.13 -10.15
C GLN A 233 -10.60 1.61 -9.16
N GLN A 234 -9.35 1.77 -9.59
CA GLN A 234 -8.24 2.22 -8.73
C GLN A 234 -8.16 3.75 -8.57
N TYR A 235 -9.32 4.43 -8.62
CA TYR A 235 -9.40 5.86 -8.36
C TYR A 235 -9.62 6.16 -6.85
N LEU A 236 -9.43 7.42 -6.47
CA LEU A 236 -9.64 7.89 -5.09
C LEU A 236 -11.14 7.90 -4.76
N LYS A 237 -11.68 6.79 -4.27
CA LYS A 237 -13.07 6.67 -3.86
C LYS A 237 -13.36 7.50 -2.61
N SER A 238 -14.59 8.05 -2.53
CA SER A 238 -15.04 8.70 -1.30
C SER A 238 -15.23 7.70 -0.14
N PRO A 239 -15.25 8.17 1.12
CA PRO A 239 -15.56 7.30 2.26
C PRO A 239 -16.90 6.57 2.12
N GLU A 240 -17.91 7.19 1.51
CA GLU A 240 -19.23 6.60 1.28
C GLU A 240 -19.16 5.47 0.25
N GLN A 241 -18.42 5.69 -0.86
CA GLN A 241 -18.22 4.66 -1.87
C GLN A 241 -17.45 3.45 -1.30
N MET A 242 -16.48 3.70 -0.43
CA MET A 242 -15.78 2.61 0.24
C MET A 242 -16.67 1.91 1.27
N ALA A 243 -17.51 2.65 1.98
CA ALA A 243 -18.48 2.08 2.92
C ALA A 243 -19.51 1.17 2.24
N GLU A 244 -20.01 1.57 1.07
CA GLU A 244 -20.88 0.74 0.25
C GLU A 244 -20.17 -0.51 -0.25
N LEU A 245 -18.92 -0.35 -0.75
CA LEU A 245 -18.13 -1.42 -1.31
C LEU A 245 -17.77 -2.51 -0.30
N PHE A 246 -17.59 -2.16 0.98
CA PHE A 246 -17.19 -3.06 2.07
C PHE A 246 -18.28 -3.21 3.16
N GLN A 247 -19.57 -2.97 2.82
CA GLN A 247 -20.68 -3.01 3.77
C GLN A 247 -20.84 -4.34 4.53
N ASP A 248 -20.35 -5.44 3.96
CA ASP A 248 -20.37 -6.79 4.56
C ASP A 248 -19.17 -7.04 5.49
N ILE A 249 -18.14 -6.19 5.47
CA ILE A 249 -16.94 -6.29 6.33
C ILE A 249 -16.59 -4.89 6.89
N PRO A 250 -17.48 -4.26 7.67
CA PRO A 250 -17.27 -2.89 8.15
C PRO A 250 -16.06 -2.72 9.06
N GLU A 251 -15.62 -3.79 9.73
CA GLU A 251 -14.41 -3.79 10.54
C GLU A 251 -13.15 -3.50 9.71
N ALA A 252 -13.09 -3.92 8.43
CA ALA A 252 -11.96 -3.64 7.57
C ALA A 252 -11.83 -2.13 7.25
N LEU A 253 -12.94 -1.41 7.20
CA LEU A 253 -12.98 0.05 7.07
C LEU A 253 -12.54 0.73 8.38
N LEU A 254 -13.10 0.30 9.51
CA LEU A 254 -12.77 0.86 10.83
C LEU A 254 -11.28 0.66 11.16
N ASN A 255 -10.69 -0.44 10.74
CA ASN A 255 -9.28 -0.72 10.91
C ASN A 255 -8.38 0.30 10.18
N THR A 256 -8.83 0.90 9.07
CA THR A 256 -8.08 1.97 8.39
C THR A 256 -7.98 3.22 9.28
N VAL A 257 -9.06 3.57 9.96
CA VAL A 257 -9.11 4.69 10.90
C VAL A 257 -8.23 4.42 12.13
N GLN A 258 -8.31 3.20 12.68
CA GLN A 258 -7.48 2.80 13.82
C GLN A 258 -5.98 2.80 13.45
N LEU A 259 -5.63 2.34 12.26
CA LEU A 259 -4.28 2.40 11.73
C LEU A 259 -3.82 3.86 11.59
N ALA A 260 -4.63 4.73 11.00
CA ALA A 260 -4.32 6.14 10.83
C ALA A 260 -4.05 6.85 12.16
N LYS A 261 -4.76 6.50 13.25
CA LYS A 261 -4.50 7.02 14.61
C LYS A 261 -3.14 6.58 15.17
N ARG A 262 -2.59 5.47 14.70
CA ARG A 262 -1.30 4.91 15.13
C ARG A 262 -0.11 5.47 14.36
N CYS A 263 -0.32 6.11 13.22
CA CYS A 263 0.72 6.72 12.41
C CYS A 263 0.86 8.20 12.80
N ASN A 264 1.91 8.53 13.55
CA ASN A 264 2.16 9.86 14.11
C ASN A 264 3.60 10.29 13.85
N LEU A 265 4.01 10.24 12.57
CA LEU A 265 5.29 10.81 12.15
C LEU A 265 5.17 12.33 12.12
N GLU A 266 6.07 13.01 12.80
CA GLU A 266 6.29 14.45 12.72
C GLU A 266 7.60 14.71 11.99
N LEU A 267 7.59 15.65 11.04
CA LEU A 267 8.78 16.08 10.33
C LEU A 267 9.10 17.51 10.71
N SER A 268 10.29 17.75 11.28
CA SER A 268 10.80 19.10 11.51
C SER A 268 11.25 19.69 10.17
N LEU A 269 10.37 20.45 9.53
CA LEU A 269 10.61 21.08 8.23
C LEU A 269 11.02 22.55 8.42
N GLY A 270 12.31 22.80 8.47
CA GLY A 270 12.90 24.14 8.51
C GLY A 270 12.91 24.73 9.92
N THR A 271 14.02 24.58 10.60
CA THR A 271 14.49 25.42 11.71
C THR A 271 15.43 26.48 11.17
#